data_2c94f59b0a37cd0239c47a2cab7efb93
#
_entry.id   2c94f59b0a37cd0239c47a2cab7efb93
#
_cell.length_a   1.000
_cell.length_b   1.000
_cell.length_c   1.000
_cell.angle_alpha   90.00
_cell.angle_beta   90.00
_cell.angle_gamma   90.00
#
_symmetry.space_group_name_H-M   'P 1'
#
loop_
_entity.id
_entity.type
_entity.pdbx_description
1 polymer ?
#
loop_
_entity_poly.entity_id
_entity_poly.type
_entity_poly.pdbx_seq_one_letter_code
_entity_poly.pdbx_strand_id
1 'polypeptide(L)'
;MAGLAPQSNPGMDLGRRTWLHHAPMGTLSPGEQPLDVTRFDVESASDLLGTWVRRTPVVELERNAFGVAGRLSLKLELLQHTGSFKPRGAFNRMLTADIDESGVLAASGGNFGLGVAYAANRLGHPAEIFVPSTSPPLKVQRIRSLGATVHVIDGYYADAFAACEERAFDTGAAFLHPYDQPAVVAGQGTLAQELAEQQPRLDTLIAAVGGGGLIGGIAAWFASDVRVIGVETERCPTMTAALAANEPVDVEVGGIAADSLGAGRAGMIGLAIVRRHVERVVLVPDDAAARARRLLWEECRVPAEPGAATPLAALLSGAYTPQPDERVALVISGGNADPADLSPRVDLPDLDG
;
A
#
# COMPACT_ATOMS: atom_id res chain seq x y z
N MET A 1 -58.18 -50.21 25.47
CA MET A 1 -57.48 -50.44 24.22
C MET A 1 -56.68 -49.17 23.93
N ALA A 2 -55.35 -49.25 24.08
CA ALA A 2 -54.45 -48.15 24.07
C ALA A 2 -54.12 -47.72 22.64
N GLY A 3 -54.33 -46.44 22.32
CA GLY A 3 -53.89 -45.82 21.10
C GLY A 3 -52.47 -45.27 21.27
N LEU A 4 -51.53 -45.75 20.45
CA LEU A 4 -50.16 -45.25 20.34
C LEU A 4 -50.13 -43.95 19.57
N ALA A 5 -49.63 -42.87 20.19
CA ALA A 5 -49.29 -41.59 19.52
C ALA A 5 -47.93 -41.72 18.78
N PRO A 6 -47.78 -41.06 17.63
CA PRO A 6 -46.50 -41.06 16.89
C PRO A 6 -45.47 -40.14 17.55
N GLN A 7 -44.24 -40.62 17.64
CA GLN A 7 -43.08 -39.90 18.12
C GLN A 7 -42.71 -38.78 17.14
N SER A 8 -42.61 -37.56 17.63
CA SER A 8 -42.06 -36.40 16.92
C SER A 8 -40.56 -36.48 16.84
N ASN A 9 -40.03 -36.44 15.62
CA ASN A 9 -38.60 -36.29 15.31
C ASN A 9 -38.13 -34.89 15.72
N PRO A 10 -37.02 -34.71 16.47
CA PRO A 10 -36.51 -33.39 16.77
C PRO A 10 -35.85 -32.82 15.49
N GLY A 11 -36.47 -31.80 14.94
CA GLY A 11 -35.91 -30.99 13.86
C GLY A 11 -34.55 -30.43 14.25
N MET A 12 -33.58 -30.59 13.36
CA MET A 12 -32.33 -29.87 13.41
C MET A 12 -32.63 -28.36 13.35
N ASP A 13 -32.46 -27.71 14.47
CA ASP A 13 -32.40 -26.26 14.57
C ASP A 13 -31.07 -25.82 13.90
N LEU A 14 -31.15 -25.39 12.66
CA LEU A 14 -30.09 -24.66 11.99
C LEU A 14 -30.02 -23.29 12.65
N GLY A 15 -29.43 -23.28 13.86
CA GLY A 15 -29.11 -22.10 14.61
C GLY A 15 -28.43 -21.09 13.68
N ARG A 16 -29.07 -19.95 13.52
CA ARG A 16 -28.53 -18.75 12.90
C ARG A 16 -27.11 -18.58 13.40
N ARG A 17 -26.10 -18.83 12.53
CA ARG A 17 -24.74 -18.38 12.76
C ARG A 17 -24.83 -16.87 12.87
N THR A 18 -24.91 -16.39 14.09
CA THR A 18 -24.57 -15.01 14.41
C THR A 18 -23.17 -14.78 13.88
N TRP A 19 -23.06 -13.93 12.89
CA TRP A 19 -21.80 -13.39 12.43
C TRP A 19 -21.08 -12.88 13.70
N LEU A 20 -20.04 -13.60 14.08
CA LEU A 20 -19.08 -13.05 15.03
C LEU A 20 -18.61 -11.74 14.38
N HIS A 21 -19.15 -10.64 14.89
CA HIS A 21 -18.57 -9.34 14.65
C HIS A 21 -17.08 -9.51 14.87
N HIS A 22 -16.28 -9.17 13.85
CA HIS A 22 -14.83 -9.06 14.03
C HIS A 22 -14.63 -8.32 15.34
N ALA A 23 -13.95 -8.96 16.28
CA ALA A 23 -13.49 -8.23 17.44
C ALA A 23 -12.75 -7.01 16.89
N PRO A 24 -13.05 -5.78 17.33
CA PRO A 24 -12.30 -4.62 16.90
C PRO A 24 -10.85 -4.95 17.15
N MET A 25 -10.00 -4.88 16.11
CA MET A 25 -8.56 -5.11 16.27
C MET A 25 -8.11 -4.27 17.46
N GLY A 26 -7.83 -4.97 18.57
CA GLY A 26 -7.28 -4.52 19.83
C GLY A 26 -7.71 -3.13 20.30
N THR A 27 -8.72 -3.08 21.15
CA THR A 27 -8.59 -2.14 22.29
C THR A 27 -7.34 -2.61 23.04
N LEU A 28 -6.27 -1.79 22.96
CA LEU A 28 -5.03 -2.03 23.72
C LEU A 28 -5.40 -2.36 25.16
N SER A 29 -4.92 -3.50 25.67
CA SER A 29 -5.04 -3.83 27.08
C SER A 29 -4.39 -2.70 27.90
N PRO A 30 -4.90 -2.34 29.08
CA PRO A 30 -4.27 -1.31 29.93
C PRO A 30 -2.82 -1.72 30.24
N GLY A 31 -1.84 -1.09 29.57
CA GLY A 31 -0.41 -1.40 29.69
C GLY A 31 0.31 -1.75 28.38
N GLU A 32 -0.41 -2.01 27.29
CA GLU A 32 0.20 -2.10 25.96
C GLU A 32 0.56 -0.69 25.48
N GLN A 33 1.85 -0.47 25.21
CA GLN A 33 2.26 0.78 24.56
C GLN A 33 1.61 0.87 23.18
N PRO A 34 1.14 2.06 22.74
CA PRO A 34 0.63 2.22 21.41
C PRO A 34 1.70 1.71 20.43
N LEU A 35 1.28 0.87 19.47
CA LEU A 35 2.12 0.39 18.38
C LEU A 35 2.58 1.60 17.56
N ASP A 36 3.66 2.22 18.01
CA ASP A 36 4.23 3.40 17.39
C ASP A 36 5.45 3.00 16.57
N VAL A 37 5.70 3.71 15.48
CA VAL A 37 6.92 3.60 14.70
C VAL A 37 7.61 4.96 14.75
N THR A 38 8.87 4.94 15.14
CA THR A 38 9.70 6.12 15.34
C THR A 38 10.80 6.21 14.29
N ARG A 39 11.51 7.32 14.27
CA ARG A 39 12.72 7.49 13.44
C ARG A 39 13.77 6.40 13.72
N PHE A 40 13.93 6.02 14.99
CA PHE A 40 14.86 4.96 15.36
C PHE A 40 14.51 3.61 14.76
N ASP A 41 13.21 3.28 14.68
CA ASP A 41 12.76 2.04 14.04
C ASP A 41 13.04 2.04 12.54
N VAL A 42 12.92 3.21 11.89
CA VAL A 42 13.27 3.38 10.47
C VAL A 42 14.78 3.26 10.24
N GLU A 43 15.61 3.84 11.11
CA GLU A 43 17.07 3.70 11.08
C GLU A 43 17.47 2.22 11.24
N SER A 44 16.92 1.55 12.23
CA SER A 44 17.15 0.12 12.45
C SER A 44 16.72 -0.74 11.25
N ALA A 45 15.57 -0.40 10.63
CA ALA A 45 15.11 -1.07 9.42
C ALA A 45 16.06 -0.83 8.24
N SER A 46 16.62 0.38 8.11
CA SER A 46 17.56 0.71 7.04
C SER A 46 18.86 -0.09 7.16
N ASP A 47 19.41 -0.19 8.36
CA ASP A 47 20.60 -0.99 8.63
C ASP A 47 20.37 -2.47 8.32
N LEU A 48 19.21 -3.01 8.71
CA LEU A 48 18.85 -4.40 8.48
C LEU A 48 18.59 -4.70 7.00
N LEU A 49 17.94 -3.78 6.29
CA LEU A 49 17.66 -3.94 4.87
C LEU A 49 18.92 -3.92 4.00
N GLY A 50 19.92 -3.12 4.33
CA GLY A 50 21.23 -3.13 3.66
C GLY A 50 21.11 -3.27 2.13
N THR A 51 21.62 -4.38 1.60
CA THR A 51 21.62 -4.68 0.15
C THR A 51 20.37 -5.45 -0.34
N TRP A 52 19.41 -5.76 0.53
CA TRP A 52 18.18 -6.45 0.13
C TRP A 52 17.25 -5.58 -0.70
N VAL A 53 17.37 -4.27 -0.56
CA VAL A 53 16.59 -3.29 -1.31
C VAL A 53 17.52 -2.38 -2.12
N ARG A 54 16.97 -1.78 -3.18
CA ARG A 54 17.70 -0.80 -3.99
C ARG A 54 17.62 0.57 -3.33
N ARG A 55 18.72 1.30 -3.36
CA ARG A 55 18.68 2.75 -3.18
C ARG A 55 18.10 3.36 -4.47
N THR A 56 16.85 3.77 -4.43
CA THR A 56 16.16 4.25 -5.63
C THR A 56 16.59 5.68 -5.98
N PRO A 57 16.64 6.03 -7.27
CA PRO A 57 17.10 7.36 -7.69
C PRO A 57 16.08 8.46 -7.37
N VAL A 58 16.62 9.68 -7.29
CA VAL A 58 15.86 10.93 -7.32
C VAL A 58 16.19 11.65 -8.61
N VAL A 59 15.17 12.11 -9.32
CA VAL A 59 15.30 12.94 -10.52
C VAL A 59 14.81 14.33 -10.19
N GLU A 60 15.69 15.32 -10.29
CA GLU A 60 15.32 16.74 -10.20
C GLU A 60 14.76 17.19 -11.55
N LEU A 61 13.66 17.91 -11.51
CA LEU A 61 13.01 18.44 -12.70
C LEU A 61 13.40 19.89 -12.95
N GLU A 62 13.20 20.36 -14.18
CA GLU A 62 13.39 21.73 -14.55
C GLU A 62 12.44 22.65 -13.78
N ARG A 63 12.83 23.92 -13.65
CA ARG A 63 11.91 24.92 -13.07
C ARG A 63 10.63 25.02 -13.87
N ASN A 64 9.51 25.10 -13.17
CA ASN A 64 8.17 25.13 -13.72
C ASN A 64 7.78 23.85 -14.51
N ALA A 65 8.41 22.72 -14.23
CA ALA A 65 7.98 21.43 -14.76
C ALA A 65 6.48 21.24 -14.54
N PHE A 66 5.78 20.70 -15.51
CA PHE A 66 4.32 20.55 -15.53
C PHE A 66 3.52 21.86 -15.33
N GLY A 67 4.14 23.03 -15.50
CA GLY A 67 3.52 24.33 -15.23
C GLY A 67 3.30 24.63 -13.74
N VAL A 68 3.97 23.90 -12.86
CA VAL A 68 3.85 24.03 -11.39
C VAL A 68 4.99 24.89 -10.85
N ALA A 69 4.67 25.77 -9.89
CA ALA A 69 5.67 26.51 -9.13
C ALA A 69 6.51 25.59 -8.23
N GLY A 70 7.67 26.08 -7.77
CA GLY A 70 8.57 25.31 -6.90
C GLY A 70 9.65 24.56 -7.67
N ARG A 71 10.42 23.78 -6.92
CA ARG A 71 11.50 22.91 -7.44
C ARG A 71 11.10 21.47 -7.18
N LEU A 72 10.67 20.79 -8.24
CA LEU A 72 10.15 19.44 -8.14
C LEU A 72 11.25 18.40 -8.28
N SER A 73 11.15 17.32 -7.52
CA SER A 73 11.92 16.11 -7.71
C SER A 73 11.03 14.86 -7.59
N LEU A 74 11.43 13.78 -8.26
CA LEU A 74 10.72 12.51 -8.27
C LEU A 74 11.56 11.46 -7.54
N LYS A 75 11.08 10.90 -6.43
CA LYS A 75 11.64 9.71 -5.78
C LYS A 75 11.04 8.47 -6.45
N LEU A 76 11.86 7.75 -7.22
CA LEU A 76 11.39 6.72 -8.15
C LEU A 76 11.33 5.33 -7.50
N GLU A 77 10.39 5.10 -6.58
CA GLU A 77 10.15 3.79 -5.94
C GLU A 77 9.59 2.73 -6.93
N LEU A 78 9.10 3.14 -8.07
CA LEU A 78 8.77 2.21 -9.15
C LEU A 78 9.99 1.41 -9.66
N LEU A 79 11.20 1.89 -9.42
CA LEU A 79 12.45 1.20 -9.75
C LEU A 79 12.95 0.27 -8.63
N GLN A 80 12.26 0.17 -7.51
CA GLN A 80 12.53 -0.83 -6.49
C GLN A 80 12.22 -2.23 -7.04
N HIS A 81 12.73 -3.28 -6.39
CA HIS A 81 12.36 -4.66 -6.73
C HIS A 81 10.84 -4.81 -6.84
N THR A 82 10.37 -5.63 -7.76
CA THR A 82 8.96 -5.84 -8.07
C THR A 82 8.18 -4.61 -8.57
N GLY A 83 8.86 -3.50 -8.85
CA GLY A 83 8.22 -2.32 -9.44
C GLY A 83 7.45 -1.43 -8.47
N SER A 84 7.69 -1.52 -7.17
CA SER A 84 7.06 -0.67 -6.15
C SER A 84 7.85 -0.68 -4.84
N PHE A 85 7.57 0.27 -3.94
CA PHE A 85 8.19 0.38 -2.61
C PHE A 85 7.96 -0.84 -1.69
N LYS A 86 6.99 -1.67 -1.96
CA LYS A 86 6.50 -2.75 -1.07
C LYS A 86 7.56 -3.74 -0.60
N PRO A 87 8.58 -4.11 -1.36
CA PRO A 87 9.66 -4.97 -0.86
C PRO A 87 10.36 -4.45 0.40
N ARG A 88 10.46 -3.14 0.61
CA ARG A 88 11.08 -2.55 1.80
C ARG A 88 10.44 -3.07 3.09
N GLY A 89 9.11 -2.95 3.18
CA GLY A 89 8.37 -3.45 4.34
C GLY A 89 8.31 -4.99 4.40
N ALA A 90 8.22 -5.66 3.25
CA ALA A 90 8.19 -7.12 3.20
C ALA A 90 9.51 -7.72 3.72
N PHE A 91 10.65 -7.26 3.24
CA PHE A 91 11.95 -7.69 3.74
C PHE A 91 12.13 -7.36 5.22
N ASN A 92 11.86 -6.13 5.64
CA ASN A 92 12.05 -5.75 7.03
C ASN A 92 11.20 -6.60 7.98
N ARG A 93 9.96 -6.88 7.62
CA ARG A 93 9.08 -7.75 8.41
C ARG A 93 9.60 -9.19 8.50
N MET A 94 10.12 -9.74 7.40
CA MET A 94 10.69 -11.09 7.40
C MET A 94 12.02 -11.16 8.16
N LEU A 95 12.89 -10.18 7.99
CA LEU A 95 14.21 -10.14 8.66
C LEU A 95 14.09 -9.92 10.18
N THR A 96 12.97 -9.35 10.65
CA THR A 96 12.69 -9.14 12.09
C THR A 96 11.82 -10.23 12.71
N ALA A 97 11.33 -11.19 11.93
CA ALA A 97 10.51 -12.28 12.41
C ALA A 97 11.33 -13.56 12.62
N ASP A 98 10.94 -14.37 13.58
CA ASP A 98 11.33 -15.75 13.65
C ASP A 98 10.41 -16.56 12.71
N ILE A 99 10.91 -16.95 11.55
CA ILE A 99 10.15 -17.65 10.50
C ILE A 99 10.69 -19.08 10.42
N ASP A 100 9.84 -20.01 10.76
CA ASP A 100 10.12 -21.45 10.69
C ASP A 100 9.83 -22.05 9.28
N GLU A 101 9.77 -23.36 9.18
CA GLU A 101 9.52 -24.10 7.94
C GLU A 101 8.11 -23.83 7.36
N SER A 102 7.16 -23.33 8.16
CA SER A 102 5.82 -22.96 7.72
C SER A 102 5.84 -21.74 6.80
N GLY A 103 6.90 -20.94 6.84
CA GLY A 103 7.12 -19.82 5.95
C GLY A 103 6.25 -18.59 6.24
N VAL A 104 5.81 -17.92 5.17
CA VAL A 104 5.11 -16.64 5.27
C VAL A 104 3.81 -16.64 4.47
N LEU A 105 2.82 -15.89 4.98
CA LEU A 105 1.51 -15.72 4.36
C LEU A 105 1.19 -14.25 4.15
N ALA A 106 0.51 -13.94 3.04
CA ALA A 106 -0.04 -12.61 2.83
C ALA A 106 -1.31 -12.66 1.97
N ALA A 107 -2.27 -11.79 2.27
CA ALA A 107 -3.44 -11.57 1.43
C ALA A 107 -3.21 -10.33 0.56
N SER A 108 -2.85 -10.50 -0.71
CA SER A 108 -2.69 -9.40 -1.65
C SER A 108 -2.49 -9.88 -3.09
N GLY A 109 -3.41 -9.53 -3.99
CA GLY A 109 -3.23 -9.71 -5.45
C GLY A 109 -2.42 -8.61 -6.14
N GLY A 110 -1.92 -7.59 -5.40
CA GLY A 110 -1.23 -6.43 -5.94
C GLY A 110 0.25 -6.35 -5.55
N ASN A 111 0.74 -5.11 -5.41
CA ASN A 111 2.14 -4.81 -5.15
C ASN A 111 2.72 -5.45 -3.88
N PHE A 112 1.90 -5.63 -2.83
CA PHE A 112 2.39 -6.26 -1.61
C PHE A 112 2.59 -7.77 -1.79
N GLY A 113 1.66 -8.47 -2.46
CA GLY A 113 1.83 -9.89 -2.79
C GLY A 113 3.09 -10.16 -3.62
N LEU A 114 3.38 -9.30 -4.61
CA LEU A 114 4.64 -9.35 -5.36
C LEU A 114 5.85 -9.11 -4.46
N GLY A 115 5.77 -8.12 -3.56
CA GLY A 115 6.84 -7.80 -2.62
C GLY A 115 7.14 -8.94 -1.65
N VAL A 116 6.10 -9.57 -1.08
CA VAL A 116 6.23 -10.72 -0.18
C VAL A 116 6.80 -11.94 -0.92
N ALA A 117 6.24 -12.30 -2.08
CA ALA A 117 6.74 -13.42 -2.87
C ALA A 117 8.23 -13.25 -3.23
N TYR A 118 8.62 -12.04 -3.65
CA TYR A 118 10.01 -11.74 -3.96
C TYR A 118 10.93 -11.84 -2.73
N ALA A 119 10.55 -11.22 -1.62
CA ALA A 119 11.35 -11.19 -0.41
C ALA A 119 11.51 -12.62 0.16
N ALA A 120 10.43 -13.39 0.22
CA ALA A 120 10.46 -14.77 0.68
C ALA A 120 11.39 -15.65 -0.19
N ASN A 121 11.26 -15.56 -1.50
CA ASN A 121 12.15 -16.29 -2.43
C ASN A 121 13.62 -15.94 -2.20
N ARG A 122 13.93 -14.65 -2.02
CA ARG A 122 15.31 -14.18 -1.79
C ARG A 122 15.88 -14.61 -0.45
N LEU A 123 15.03 -14.75 0.58
CA LEU A 123 15.42 -15.19 1.93
C LEU A 123 15.35 -16.71 2.10
N GLY A 124 14.81 -17.45 1.12
CA GLY A 124 14.70 -18.90 1.17
C GLY A 124 13.52 -19.43 1.97
N HIS A 125 12.49 -18.59 2.21
CA HIS A 125 11.28 -19.01 2.92
C HIS A 125 10.16 -19.43 1.95
N PRO A 126 9.38 -20.46 2.29
CA PRO A 126 8.11 -20.72 1.60
C PRO A 126 7.17 -19.53 1.71
N ALA A 127 6.42 -19.25 0.66
CA ALA A 127 5.41 -18.18 0.67
C ALA A 127 4.09 -18.66 0.08
N GLU A 128 2.98 -18.39 0.78
CA GLU A 128 1.63 -18.61 0.27
C GLU A 128 0.92 -17.24 0.17
N ILE A 129 0.40 -16.91 -1.00
CA ILE A 129 -0.27 -15.63 -1.26
C ILE A 129 -1.73 -15.89 -1.59
N PHE A 130 -2.61 -15.29 -0.82
CA PHE A 130 -4.05 -15.38 -0.98
C PHE A 130 -4.56 -14.19 -1.80
N VAL A 131 -5.28 -14.49 -2.88
CA VAL A 131 -5.80 -13.47 -3.80
C VAL A 131 -7.28 -13.72 -4.06
N PRO A 132 -8.12 -12.68 -4.16
CA PRO A 132 -9.50 -12.87 -4.57
C PRO A 132 -9.59 -13.29 -6.05
N SER A 133 -10.64 -14.03 -6.40
CA SER A 133 -10.89 -14.47 -7.78
C SER A 133 -11.06 -13.31 -8.77
N THR A 134 -11.34 -12.11 -8.28
CA THR A 134 -11.39 -10.87 -9.05
C THR A 134 -10.01 -10.31 -9.44
N SER A 135 -8.92 -10.88 -8.93
CA SER A 135 -7.55 -10.42 -9.24
C SER A 135 -7.20 -10.69 -10.72
N PRO A 136 -6.57 -9.72 -11.42
CA PRO A 136 -6.16 -9.91 -12.80
C PRO A 136 -5.23 -11.12 -12.97
N PRO A 137 -5.50 -12.03 -13.94
CA PRO A 137 -4.70 -13.25 -14.13
C PRO A 137 -3.20 -13.00 -14.29
N LEU A 138 -2.83 -11.92 -14.96
CA LEU A 138 -1.43 -11.55 -15.16
C LEU A 138 -0.70 -11.25 -13.83
N LYS A 139 -1.37 -10.61 -12.87
CA LYS A 139 -0.80 -10.35 -11.54
C LYS A 139 -0.61 -11.65 -10.76
N VAL A 140 -1.60 -12.53 -10.79
CA VAL A 140 -1.52 -13.87 -10.18
C VAL A 140 -0.34 -14.66 -10.77
N GLN A 141 -0.17 -14.64 -12.10
CA GLN A 141 0.93 -15.30 -12.78
C GLN A 141 2.29 -14.71 -12.36
N ARG A 142 2.40 -13.40 -12.24
CA ARG A 142 3.65 -12.75 -11.76
C ARG A 142 4.01 -13.15 -10.34
N ILE A 143 3.03 -13.26 -9.43
CA ILE A 143 3.28 -13.74 -8.06
C ILE A 143 3.78 -15.19 -8.09
N ARG A 144 3.15 -16.08 -8.87
CA ARG A 144 3.60 -17.48 -9.04
C ARG A 144 5.02 -17.56 -9.62
N SER A 145 5.37 -16.72 -10.59
CA SER A 145 6.71 -16.70 -11.20
C SER A 145 7.82 -16.31 -10.23
N LEU A 146 7.48 -15.68 -9.11
CA LEU A 146 8.39 -15.37 -8.00
C LEU A 146 8.53 -16.51 -6.99
N GLY A 147 7.94 -17.68 -7.26
CA GLY A 147 8.09 -18.89 -6.45
C GLY A 147 7.05 -19.07 -5.34
N ALA A 148 6.08 -18.17 -5.21
CA ALA A 148 5.03 -18.31 -4.20
C ALA A 148 3.92 -19.26 -4.65
N THR A 149 3.35 -20.01 -3.70
CA THR A 149 2.08 -20.71 -3.87
C THR A 149 0.95 -19.69 -3.83
N VAL A 150 0.07 -19.68 -4.83
CA VAL A 150 -1.05 -18.72 -4.90
C VAL A 150 -2.38 -19.45 -4.74
N HIS A 151 -3.11 -19.08 -3.70
CA HIS A 151 -4.47 -19.50 -3.42
C HIS A 151 -5.44 -18.46 -3.98
N VAL A 152 -6.26 -18.87 -4.93
CA VAL A 152 -7.32 -18.01 -5.51
C VAL A 152 -8.60 -18.32 -4.74
N ILE A 153 -9.11 -17.33 -4.01
CA ILE A 153 -10.27 -17.44 -3.15
C ILE A 153 -11.47 -16.81 -3.83
N ASP A 154 -12.58 -17.54 -3.88
CA ASP A 154 -13.83 -17.00 -4.42
C ASP A 154 -14.32 -15.83 -3.57
N GLY A 155 -14.64 -14.70 -4.23
CA GLY A 155 -15.11 -13.50 -3.56
C GLY A 155 -14.15 -12.31 -3.71
N TYR A 156 -14.14 -11.47 -2.70
CA TYR A 156 -13.39 -10.20 -2.66
C TYR A 156 -12.18 -10.27 -1.72
N TYR A 157 -11.51 -9.14 -1.53
CA TYR A 157 -10.32 -9.05 -0.68
C TYR A 157 -10.55 -9.56 0.76
N ALA A 158 -11.72 -9.27 1.35
CA ALA A 158 -12.04 -9.71 2.70
C ALA A 158 -12.07 -11.24 2.84
N ASP A 159 -12.56 -11.94 1.80
CA ASP A 159 -12.61 -13.41 1.79
C ASP A 159 -11.19 -14.00 1.69
N ALA A 160 -10.35 -13.43 0.83
CA ALA A 160 -8.95 -13.84 0.71
C ALA A 160 -8.15 -13.53 2.00
N PHE A 161 -8.45 -12.42 2.66
CA PHE A 161 -7.83 -12.05 3.93
C PHE A 161 -8.22 -13.03 5.05
N ALA A 162 -9.50 -13.33 5.20
CA ALA A 162 -9.98 -14.29 6.19
C ALA A 162 -9.39 -15.70 6.00
N ALA A 163 -9.34 -16.19 4.75
CA ALA A 163 -8.70 -17.46 4.43
C ALA A 163 -7.20 -17.48 4.75
N CYS A 164 -6.52 -16.35 4.55
CA CYS A 164 -5.12 -16.20 4.90
C CYS A 164 -4.90 -16.23 6.42
N GLU A 165 -5.76 -15.56 7.20
CA GLU A 165 -5.69 -15.58 8.67
C GLU A 165 -5.97 -16.99 9.23
N GLU A 166 -6.98 -17.68 8.70
CA GLU A 166 -7.27 -19.07 9.07
C GLU A 166 -6.05 -19.97 8.82
N ARG A 167 -5.45 -19.84 7.64
CA ARG A 167 -4.23 -20.59 7.29
C ARG A 167 -3.06 -20.27 8.21
N ALA A 168 -2.88 -19.01 8.58
CA ALA A 168 -1.83 -18.60 9.53
C ALA A 168 -2.03 -19.25 10.91
N PHE A 169 -3.28 -19.27 11.38
CA PHE A 169 -3.63 -19.92 12.64
C PHE A 169 -3.35 -21.42 12.61
N ASP A 170 -3.72 -22.11 11.54
CA ASP A 170 -3.59 -23.56 11.41
C ASP A 170 -2.12 -24.01 11.26
N THR A 171 -1.28 -23.22 10.62
CA THR A 171 0.09 -23.61 10.27
C THR A 171 1.16 -22.98 11.14
N GLY A 172 0.85 -21.92 11.86
CA GLY A 172 1.83 -21.09 12.56
C GLY A 172 2.70 -20.23 11.65
N ALA A 173 2.45 -20.25 10.31
CA ALA A 173 3.21 -19.44 9.36
C ALA A 173 3.08 -17.93 9.66
N ALA A 174 4.15 -17.17 9.40
CA ALA A 174 4.19 -15.77 9.71
C ALA A 174 3.26 -14.96 8.77
N PHE A 175 2.21 -14.38 9.33
CA PHE A 175 1.31 -13.50 8.59
C PHE A 175 1.93 -12.11 8.38
N LEU A 176 1.93 -11.62 7.13
CA LEU A 176 2.40 -10.31 6.75
C LEU A 176 1.23 -9.43 6.31
N HIS A 177 0.97 -8.37 7.08
CA HIS A 177 -0.04 -7.38 6.76
C HIS A 177 0.52 -6.26 5.87
N PRO A 178 -0.20 -5.79 4.82
CA PRO A 178 0.34 -4.90 3.81
C PRO A 178 0.72 -3.48 4.28
N TYR A 179 0.27 -3.05 5.47
CA TYR A 179 0.50 -1.69 5.97
C TYR A 179 0.33 -1.49 7.49
N ASP A 180 -0.22 -2.46 8.25
CA ASP A 180 -0.52 -2.28 9.68
C ASP A 180 0.26 -3.26 10.57
N GLN A 181 1.57 -3.25 10.38
CA GLN A 181 2.56 -3.91 11.25
C GLN A 181 3.76 -2.98 11.42
N PRO A 182 4.29 -2.79 12.65
CA PRO A 182 5.38 -1.83 12.90
C PRO A 182 6.59 -2.05 11.99
N ALA A 183 7.02 -3.29 11.82
CA ALA A 183 8.16 -3.63 10.97
C ALA A 183 7.89 -3.32 9.49
N VAL A 184 6.65 -3.50 9.01
CA VAL A 184 6.28 -3.11 7.63
C VAL A 184 6.35 -1.61 7.48
N VAL A 185 5.77 -0.84 8.39
CA VAL A 185 5.75 0.63 8.36
C VAL A 185 7.18 1.20 8.44
N ALA A 186 8.00 0.69 9.36
CA ALA A 186 9.41 1.09 9.50
C ALA A 186 10.21 0.81 8.21
N GLY A 187 10.05 -0.39 7.63
CA GLY A 187 10.67 -0.72 6.35
C GLY A 187 10.28 0.23 5.22
N GLN A 188 9.00 0.64 5.14
CA GLN A 188 8.56 1.63 4.14
C GLN A 188 9.18 3.00 4.39
N GLY A 189 9.43 3.38 5.65
CA GLY A 189 10.07 4.64 6.03
C GLY A 189 11.49 4.80 5.51
N THR A 190 12.20 3.72 5.21
CA THR A 190 13.60 3.77 4.75
C THR A 190 13.79 4.54 3.44
N LEU A 191 12.74 4.66 2.61
CA LEU A 191 12.81 5.54 1.44
C LEU A 191 12.95 7.02 1.82
N ALA A 192 12.36 7.42 2.97
CA ALA A 192 12.45 8.80 3.44
C ALA A 192 13.84 9.12 4.00
N GLN A 193 14.49 8.16 4.65
CA GLN A 193 15.90 8.28 5.05
C GLN A 193 16.80 8.45 3.83
N GLU A 194 16.66 7.60 2.81
CA GLU A 194 17.39 7.74 1.55
C GLU A 194 17.15 9.11 0.91
N LEU A 195 15.91 9.57 0.89
CA LEU A 195 15.55 10.86 0.30
C LEU A 195 16.16 12.03 1.07
N ALA A 196 16.18 11.98 2.41
CA ALA A 196 16.80 13.01 3.24
C ALA A 196 18.30 13.17 2.93
N GLU A 197 19.00 12.07 2.68
CA GLU A 197 20.39 12.09 2.24
C GLU A 197 20.57 12.61 0.80
N GLN A 198 19.66 12.23 -0.10
CA GLN A 198 19.68 12.65 -1.51
C GLN A 198 19.26 14.11 -1.70
N GLN A 199 18.39 14.62 -0.83
CA GLN A 199 17.78 15.94 -0.87
C GLN A 199 17.85 16.64 0.51
N PRO A 200 19.02 16.99 1.05
CA PRO A 200 19.17 17.48 2.42
C PRO A 200 18.52 18.84 2.70
N ARG A 201 18.00 19.49 1.67
CA ARG A 201 17.27 20.77 1.79
C ARG A 201 15.82 20.63 1.32
N LEU A 202 15.23 19.45 1.46
CA LEU A 202 13.84 19.21 1.12
C LEU A 202 12.91 19.99 2.06
N ASP A 203 11.93 20.70 1.49
CA ASP A 203 10.95 21.45 2.27
C ASP A 203 9.65 20.65 2.44
N THR A 204 9.22 19.92 1.38
CA THR A 204 7.95 19.21 1.37
C THR A 204 8.07 17.88 0.63
N LEU A 205 7.46 16.85 1.20
CA LEU A 205 7.29 15.55 0.55
C LEU A 205 5.80 15.28 0.34
N ILE A 206 5.44 14.86 -0.87
CA ILE A 206 4.07 14.48 -1.22
C ILE A 206 4.04 12.99 -1.57
N ALA A 207 3.17 12.23 -0.91
CA ALA A 207 3.05 10.79 -1.09
C ALA A 207 1.59 10.35 -1.19
N ALA A 208 1.34 9.33 -2.00
CA ALA A 208 0.05 8.65 -2.09
C ALA A 208 -0.29 7.94 -0.79
N VAL A 209 -1.57 7.91 -0.44
CA VAL A 209 -2.09 7.24 0.75
C VAL A 209 -3.12 6.18 0.34
N GLY A 210 -2.91 4.96 0.82
CA GLY A 210 -3.93 3.90 0.88
C GLY A 210 -4.17 3.56 2.35
N GLY A 211 -3.79 2.37 2.80
CA GLY A 211 -3.94 1.95 4.21
C GLY A 211 -3.03 2.66 5.23
N GLY A 212 -2.13 3.55 4.80
CA GLY A 212 -1.33 4.40 5.69
C GLY A 212 0.10 3.94 5.97
N GLY A 213 0.51 2.72 5.54
CA GLY A 213 1.85 2.20 5.86
C GLY A 213 3.00 2.98 5.23
N LEU A 214 2.86 3.46 3.99
CA LEU A 214 3.87 4.25 3.31
C LEU A 214 4.03 5.63 3.97
N ILE A 215 2.94 6.37 4.05
CA ILE A 215 2.97 7.73 4.60
C ILE A 215 3.31 7.73 6.10
N GLY A 216 2.88 6.68 6.83
CA GLY A 216 3.25 6.48 8.23
C GLY A 216 4.75 6.32 8.40
N GLY A 217 5.40 5.46 7.61
CA GLY A 217 6.87 5.29 7.64
C GLY A 217 7.62 6.56 7.26
N ILE A 218 7.17 7.26 6.20
CA ILE A 218 7.73 8.55 5.78
C ILE A 218 7.62 9.58 6.91
N ALA A 219 6.44 9.71 7.51
CA ALA A 219 6.18 10.68 8.55
C ALA A 219 6.90 10.35 9.86
N ALA A 220 7.07 9.06 10.18
CA ALA A 220 7.89 8.63 11.32
C ALA A 220 9.36 9.05 11.17
N TRP A 221 9.91 9.01 9.95
CA TRP A 221 11.26 9.47 9.67
C TRP A 221 11.40 10.99 9.79
N PHE A 222 10.58 11.74 9.08
CA PHE A 222 10.74 13.20 9.00
C PHE A 222 10.20 13.94 10.24
N ALA A 223 9.21 13.38 10.90
CA ALA A 223 8.50 14.04 12.01
C ALA A 223 8.09 15.48 11.64
N SER A 224 8.78 16.50 12.18
CA SER A 224 8.56 17.90 11.87
C SER A 224 9.65 18.54 10.99
N ASP A 225 10.66 17.77 10.58
CA ASP A 225 11.82 18.30 9.82
C ASP A 225 11.44 18.66 8.37
N VAL A 226 10.51 17.91 7.77
CA VAL A 226 10.00 18.11 6.42
C VAL A 226 8.47 18.05 6.47
N ARG A 227 7.82 18.94 5.73
CA ARG A 227 6.37 18.91 5.57
C ARG A 227 5.94 17.69 4.79
N VAL A 228 5.07 16.87 5.36
CA VAL A 228 4.53 15.68 4.68
C VAL A 228 3.07 15.92 4.32
N ILE A 229 2.75 15.72 3.03
CA ILE A 229 1.40 15.84 2.49
C ILE A 229 0.98 14.47 1.97
N GLY A 230 -0.17 13.98 2.44
CA GLY A 230 -0.80 12.78 1.92
C GLY A 230 -1.75 13.11 0.77
N VAL A 231 -1.86 12.21 -0.21
CA VAL A 231 -2.81 12.36 -1.31
C VAL A 231 -3.60 11.07 -1.51
N GLU A 232 -4.91 11.20 -1.51
CA GLU A 232 -5.85 10.14 -1.88
C GLU A 232 -6.68 10.58 -3.08
N THR A 233 -7.30 9.63 -3.79
CA THR A 233 -8.36 10.00 -4.74
C THR A 233 -9.71 10.10 -4.00
N GLU A 234 -10.63 10.92 -4.55
CA GLU A 234 -11.99 11.07 -4.01
C GLU A 234 -12.73 9.72 -3.90
N ARG A 235 -12.33 8.74 -4.71
CA ARG A 235 -12.92 7.40 -4.71
C ARG A 235 -12.15 6.37 -3.87
N CYS A 236 -11.06 6.77 -3.22
CA CYS A 236 -10.30 5.97 -2.24
C CYS A 236 -9.95 6.84 -1.02
N PRO A 237 -10.94 7.42 -0.28
CA PRO A 237 -10.70 8.43 0.77
C PRO A 237 -10.47 7.78 2.15
N THR A 238 -9.72 6.70 2.22
CA THR A 238 -9.62 5.81 3.38
C THR A 238 -9.03 6.49 4.60
N MET A 239 -7.92 7.19 4.44
CA MET A 239 -7.27 7.92 5.52
C MET A 239 -8.05 9.19 5.87
N THR A 240 -8.60 9.88 4.88
CA THR A 240 -9.48 11.05 5.09
C THR A 240 -10.68 10.69 5.95
N ALA A 241 -11.36 9.57 5.66
CA ALA A 241 -12.48 9.09 6.45
C ALA A 241 -12.06 8.71 7.88
N ALA A 242 -10.93 8.01 8.03
CA ALA A 242 -10.39 7.63 9.33
C ALA A 242 -10.00 8.85 10.19
N LEU A 243 -9.41 9.89 9.58
CA LEU A 243 -9.09 11.14 10.26
C LEU A 243 -10.35 11.87 10.73
N ALA A 244 -11.40 11.91 9.90
CA ALA A 244 -12.68 12.53 10.24
C ALA A 244 -13.40 11.78 11.37
N ALA A 245 -13.36 10.44 11.37
CA ALA A 245 -13.94 9.59 12.41
C ALA A 245 -13.08 9.51 13.67
N ASN A 246 -11.80 9.88 13.60
CA ASN A 246 -10.80 9.70 14.64
C ASN A 246 -10.46 8.25 14.99
N GLU A 247 -10.84 7.32 14.13
CA GLU A 247 -10.59 5.87 14.22
C GLU A 247 -10.63 5.25 12.82
N PRO A 248 -10.04 4.06 12.60
CA PRO A 248 -10.21 3.34 11.35
C PRO A 248 -11.68 3.00 11.11
N VAL A 249 -12.19 3.39 9.93
CA VAL A 249 -13.54 3.08 9.46
C VAL A 249 -13.49 2.38 8.11
N ASP A 250 -14.52 1.58 7.82
CA ASP A 250 -14.65 0.94 6.53
C ASP A 250 -15.19 1.92 5.50
N VAL A 251 -14.56 1.95 4.33
CA VAL A 251 -14.95 2.79 3.21
C VAL A 251 -15.09 1.97 1.93
N GLU A 252 -16.05 2.35 1.11
CA GLU A 252 -16.11 1.88 -0.27
C GLU A 252 -14.96 2.49 -1.05
N VAL A 253 -14.21 1.65 -1.78
CA VAL A 253 -13.09 2.08 -2.62
C VAL A 253 -13.34 1.75 -4.08
N GLY A 254 -12.93 2.62 -4.96
CA GLY A 254 -13.16 2.46 -6.41
C GLY A 254 -12.32 3.40 -7.26
N GLY A 255 -12.70 3.57 -8.51
CA GLY A 255 -11.99 4.43 -9.44
C GLY A 255 -10.66 3.87 -9.91
N ILE A 256 -9.90 4.71 -10.64
CA ILE A 256 -8.68 4.27 -11.31
C ILE A 256 -7.53 3.91 -10.36
N ALA A 257 -7.53 4.44 -9.14
CA ALA A 257 -6.49 4.21 -8.14
C ALA A 257 -6.78 3.01 -7.22
N ALA A 258 -7.95 2.37 -7.31
CA ALA A 258 -8.37 1.30 -6.41
C ALA A 258 -7.41 0.11 -6.38
N ASP A 259 -6.76 -0.21 -7.49
CA ASP A 259 -5.79 -1.30 -7.58
C ASP A 259 -4.50 -1.07 -6.75
N SER A 260 -4.11 0.17 -6.52
CA SER A 260 -2.91 0.54 -5.77
C SER A 260 -3.17 1.24 -4.43
N LEU A 261 -4.30 1.95 -4.29
CA LEU A 261 -4.69 2.66 -3.07
C LEU A 261 -5.99 2.12 -2.42
N GLY A 262 -6.56 1.04 -2.93
CA GLY A 262 -7.86 0.51 -2.53
C GLY A 262 -7.86 -0.25 -1.20
N ALA A 263 -7.19 0.23 -0.18
CA ALA A 263 -7.38 -0.26 1.18
C ALA A 263 -8.75 0.21 1.70
N GLY A 264 -9.69 -0.69 1.94
CA GLY A 264 -11.02 -0.34 2.44
C GLY A 264 -11.05 0.15 3.89
N ARG A 265 -9.91 0.10 4.60
CA ARG A 265 -9.77 0.54 6.00
C ARG A 265 -8.35 1.00 6.26
N ALA A 266 -8.18 2.10 6.99
CA ALA A 266 -6.87 2.58 7.40
C ALA A 266 -6.27 1.69 8.51
N GLY A 267 -4.94 1.54 8.51
CA GLY A 267 -4.22 0.90 9.62
C GLY A 267 -4.17 1.79 10.85
N MET A 268 -4.21 1.17 12.02
CA MET A 268 -4.10 1.87 13.32
C MET A 268 -2.77 2.62 13.45
N ILE A 269 -1.66 1.96 13.08
CA ILE A 269 -0.31 2.54 13.16
C ILE A 269 -0.22 3.75 12.23
N GLY A 270 -0.63 3.57 10.96
CA GLY A 270 -0.61 4.63 9.96
C GLY A 270 -1.44 5.85 10.40
N LEU A 271 -2.67 5.63 10.88
CA LEU A 271 -3.54 6.71 11.35
C LEU A 271 -2.93 7.47 12.53
N ALA A 272 -2.37 6.75 13.53
CA ALA A 272 -1.76 7.37 14.69
C ALA A 272 -0.58 8.29 14.32
N ILE A 273 0.26 7.86 13.37
CA ILE A 273 1.43 8.63 12.92
C ILE A 273 0.99 9.82 12.04
N VAL A 274 0.05 9.58 11.11
CA VAL A 274 -0.49 10.63 10.22
C VAL A 274 -1.07 11.79 11.03
N ARG A 275 -1.84 11.50 12.08
CA ARG A 275 -2.41 12.53 12.98
C ARG A 275 -1.37 13.39 13.68
N ARG A 276 -0.17 12.87 13.92
CA ARG A 276 0.90 13.58 14.64
C ARG A 276 1.85 14.34 13.73
N HIS A 277 2.13 13.80 12.56
CA HIS A 277 3.29 14.21 11.77
C HIS A 277 2.96 14.55 10.31
N VAL A 278 1.75 14.29 9.81
CA VAL A 278 1.34 14.69 8.46
C VAL A 278 0.56 15.98 8.55
N GLU A 279 0.97 17.00 7.78
CA GLU A 279 0.31 18.31 7.82
C GLU A 279 -1.16 18.20 7.39
N ARG A 280 -1.41 17.48 6.31
CA ARG A 280 -2.78 17.21 5.81
C ARG A 280 -2.79 16.07 4.81
N VAL A 281 -3.96 15.46 4.64
CA VAL A 281 -4.30 14.57 3.54
C VAL A 281 -5.26 15.32 2.61
N VAL A 282 -4.96 15.37 1.33
CA VAL A 282 -5.78 16.03 0.32
C VAL A 282 -6.40 15.01 -0.64
N LEU A 283 -7.58 15.33 -1.15
CA LEU A 283 -8.27 14.52 -2.14
C LEU A 283 -8.08 15.11 -3.53
N VAL A 284 -7.91 14.23 -4.52
CA VAL A 284 -7.85 14.60 -5.93
C VAL A 284 -8.86 13.78 -6.74
N PRO A 285 -9.48 14.34 -7.78
CA PRO A 285 -10.37 13.59 -8.66
C PRO A 285 -9.58 12.60 -9.53
N ASP A 286 -10.24 11.53 -9.97
CA ASP A 286 -9.65 10.46 -10.77
C ASP A 286 -9.07 10.97 -12.10
N ASP A 287 -9.68 11.96 -12.72
CA ASP A 287 -9.19 12.56 -13.98
C ASP A 287 -7.89 13.35 -13.80
N ALA A 288 -7.69 14.00 -12.64
CA ALA A 288 -6.42 14.64 -12.30
C ALA A 288 -5.31 13.58 -12.13
N ALA A 289 -5.60 12.45 -11.48
CA ALA A 289 -4.67 11.33 -11.38
C ALA A 289 -4.34 10.71 -12.75
N ALA A 290 -5.33 10.55 -13.62
CA ALA A 290 -5.13 10.09 -14.99
C ALA A 290 -4.28 11.05 -15.82
N ARG A 291 -4.52 12.38 -15.69
CA ARG A 291 -3.72 13.42 -16.33
C ARG A 291 -2.27 13.40 -15.82
N ALA A 292 -2.08 13.35 -14.52
CA ALA A 292 -0.75 13.28 -13.90
C ALA A 292 0.06 12.07 -14.39
N ARG A 293 -0.59 10.90 -14.48
CA ARG A 293 0.02 9.67 -15.01
C ARG A 293 0.51 9.83 -16.43
N ARG A 294 -0.30 10.47 -17.32
CA ARG A 294 0.10 10.75 -18.71
C ARG A 294 1.29 11.69 -18.78
N LEU A 295 1.27 12.79 -18.03
CA LEU A 295 2.36 13.78 -18.03
C LEU A 295 3.67 13.17 -17.51
N LEU A 296 3.64 12.32 -16.45
CA LEU A 296 4.81 11.58 -16.00
C LEU A 296 5.40 10.71 -17.12
N TRP A 297 4.56 10.09 -17.94
CA TRP A 297 5.02 9.31 -19.07
C TRP A 297 5.52 10.19 -20.23
N GLU A 298 4.75 11.20 -20.62
CA GLU A 298 5.04 12.04 -21.80
C GLU A 298 6.29 12.90 -21.60
N GLU A 299 6.47 13.50 -20.42
CA GLU A 299 7.57 14.42 -20.14
C GLU A 299 8.78 13.74 -19.50
N CYS A 300 8.57 12.74 -18.64
CA CYS A 300 9.64 12.11 -17.87
C CYS A 300 9.93 10.64 -18.24
N ARG A 301 9.10 10.01 -19.08
CA ARG A 301 9.15 8.56 -19.35
C ARG A 301 9.02 7.70 -18.09
N VAL A 302 8.24 8.17 -17.13
CA VAL A 302 7.98 7.48 -15.86
C VAL A 302 6.63 6.76 -15.95
N PRO A 303 6.62 5.40 -16.06
CA PRO A 303 5.40 4.60 -16.16
C PRO A 303 4.75 4.39 -14.77
N ALA A 304 4.17 5.44 -14.21
CA ALA A 304 3.54 5.39 -12.90
C ALA A 304 2.18 4.66 -12.92
N GLU A 305 1.87 3.92 -11.84
CA GLU A 305 0.51 3.48 -11.55
C GLU A 305 -0.40 4.69 -11.27
N PRO A 306 -1.74 4.57 -11.43
CA PRO A 306 -2.65 5.68 -11.13
C PRO A 306 -2.47 6.23 -9.71
N GLY A 307 -2.38 5.35 -8.69
CA GLY A 307 -2.13 5.77 -7.31
C GLY A 307 -0.77 6.43 -7.11
N ALA A 308 0.27 5.98 -7.81
CA ALA A 308 1.60 6.58 -7.74
C ALA A 308 1.69 7.97 -8.41
N ALA A 309 0.74 8.31 -9.27
CA ALA A 309 0.65 9.61 -9.93
C ALA A 309 -0.11 10.67 -9.09
N THR A 310 -0.80 10.27 -8.01
CA THR A 310 -1.60 11.19 -7.19
C THR A 310 -0.78 12.33 -6.56
N PRO A 311 0.51 12.16 -6.20
CA PRO A 311 1.32 13.29 -5.74
C PRO A 311 1.42 14.43 -6.77
N LEU A 312 1.61 14.11 -8.05
CA LEU A 312 1.59 15.11 -9.11
C LEU A 312 0.17 15.65 -9.35
N ALA A 313 -0.85 14.79 -9.25
CA ALA A 313 -2.24 15.21 -9.39
C ALA A 313 -2.63 16.28 -8.36
N ALA A 314 -2.11 16.21 -7.13
CA ALA A 314 -2.34 17.23 -6.10
C ALA A 314 -1.81 18.61 -6.51
N LEU A 315 -0.69 18.66 -7.22
CA LEU A 315 -0.12 19.90 -7.75
C LEU A 315 -0.95 20.41 -8.94
N LEU A 316 -1.31 19.52 -9.87
CA LEU A 316 -2.04 19.89 -11.11
C LEU A 316 -3.48 20.34 -10.84
N SER A 317 -4.11 19.81 -9.80
CA SER A 317 -5.48 20.19 -9.39
C SER A 317 -5.51 21.42 -8.47
N GLY A 318 -4.35 21.87 -7.96
CA GLY A 318 -4.27 22.94 -6.97
C GLY A 318 -4.62 22.50 -5.55
N ALA A 319 -4.81 21.19 -5.30
CA ALA A 319 -5.02 20.66 -3.93
C ALA A 319 -3.80 20.92 -3.03
N TYR A 320 -2.62 21.02 -3.62
CA TYR A 320 -1.41 21.59 -3.03
C TYR A 320 -0.75 22.55 -4.00
N THR A 321 -0.41 23.75 -3.54
CA THR A 321 0.28 24.77 -4.33
C THR A 321 1.60 25.12 -3.65
N PRO A 322 2.75 24.73 -4.22
CA PRO A 322 4.07 25.06 -3.68
C PRO A 322 4.36 26.57 -3.77
N GLN A 323 5.19 27.05 -2.83
CA GLN A 323 5.82 28.37 -2.98
C GLN A 323 6.87 28.36 -4.11
N PRO A 324 7.20 29.52 -4.71
CA PRO A 324 8.07 29.59 -5.90
C PRO A 324 9.44 28.92 -5.78
N ASP A 325 10.04 28.90 -4.60
CA ASP A 325 11.35 28.28 -4.33
C ASP A 325 11.29 27.03 -3.44
N GLU A 326 10.08 26.56 -3.11
CA GLU A 326 9.86 25.38 -2.30
C GLU A 326 10.39 24.12 -3.02
N ARG A 327 11.19 23.32 -2.30
CA ARG A 327 11.70 22.04 -2.78
C ARG A 327 10.74 20.94 -2.42
N VAL A 328 10.09 20.41 -3.44
CA VAL A 328 9.01 19.41 -3.28
C VAL A 328 9.45 18.09 -3.89
N ALA A 329 9.46 17.03 -3.10
CA ALA A 329 9.66 15.68 -3.61
C ALA A 329 8.31 14.96 -3.77
N LEU A 330 8.10 14.35 -4.93
CA LEU A 330 6.95 13.49 -5.22
C LEU A 330 7.40 12.03 -5.17
N VAL A 331 6.76 11.21 -4.33
CA VAL A 331 7.06 9.78 -4.28
C VAL A 331 6.27 9.04 -5.37
N ILE A 332 6.98 8.54 -6.37
CA ILE A 332 6.39 7.67 -7.40
C ILE A 332 6.47 6.23 -6.90
N SER A 333 5.45 5.84 -6.16
CA SER A 333 5.44 4.68 -5.29
C SER A 333 5.42 3.32 -6.02
N GLY A 334 4.96 3.27 -7.28
CA GLY A 334 4.90 2.04 -8.08
C GLY A 334 4.64 2.28 -9.56
N GLY A 335 5.00 1.31 -10.38
CA GLY A 335 4.88 1.31 -11.84
C GLY A 335 4.32 0.00 -12.41
N ASN A 336 3.62 -0.80 -11.62
CA ASN A 336 3.04 -2.09 -12.06
C ASN A 336 1.71 -1.93 -12.83
N ALA A 337 1.69 -0.99 -13.77
CA ALA A 337 0.59 -0.77 -14.70
C ALA A 337 0.92 -1.30 -16.09
N ASP A 338 -0.09 -1.50 -16.91
CA ASP A 338 0.13 -1.82 -18.32
C ASP A 338 0.69 -0.59 -19.05
N PRO A 339 1.87 -0.66 -19.67
CA PRO A 339 2.41 0.44 -20.46
C PRO A 339 1.51 0.85 -21.64
N ALA A 340 0.71 -0.08 -22.17
CA ALA A 340 -0.25 0.22 -23.24
C ALA A 340 -1.31 1.24 -22.82
N ASP A 341 -1.62 1.34 -21.52
CA ASP A 341 -2.56 2.33 -20.99
C ASP A 341 -1.96 3.75 -20.90
N LEU A 342 -0.65 3.90 -21.14
CA LEU A 342 0.06 5.17 -21.03
C LEU A 342 0.14 5.92 -22.36
N SER A 343 0.07 5.20 -23.46
CA SER A 343 0.09 5.81 -24.80
C SER A 343 -1.30 6.28 -25.20
N PRO A 344 -1.49 7.47 -25.81
CA PRO A 344 -2.72 7.78 -26.50
C PRO A 344 -2.94 6.69 -27.55
N ARG A 345 -4.14 6.13 -27.61
CA ARG A 345 -4.50 5.23 -28.73
C ARG A 345 -4.35 6.07 -30.00
N VAL A 346 -3.29 5.82 -30.74
CA VAL A 346 -3.19 6.29 -32.10
C VAL A 346 -4.04 5.30 -32.89
N ASP A 347 -5.21 5.75 -33.34
CA ASP A 347 -5.97 5.06 -34.37
C ASP A 347 -5.09 5.11 -35.63
N LEU A 348 -4.26 4.07 -35.80
CA LEU A 348 -3.54 3.91 -37.06
C LEU A 348 -4.62 3.67 -38.13
N PRO A 349 -4.62 4.42 -39.24
CA PRO A 349 -5.50 4.09 -40.34
C PRO A 349 -5.17 2.66 -40.78
N ASP A 350 -6.23 1.87 -41.05
CA ASP A 350 -6.09 0.53 -41.58
C ASP A 350 -5.13 0.56 -42.77
N LEU A 351 -3.98 -0.08 -42.64
CA LEU A 351 -2.98 -0.20 -43.71
C LEU A 351 -3.34 -1.32 -44.70
N ASP A 352 -4.58 -1.82 -44.66
CA ASP A 352 -5.12 -2.75 -45.65
C ASP A 352 -5.80 -1.94 -46.78
N GLY A 353 -4.96 -1.55 -47.74
CA GLY A 353 -5.33 -0.98 -49.02
C GLY A 353 -4.53 -1.63 -50.15
#